data_024f1b1ef338c6c83d86fcee28764bc5
#
_entry.id   024f1b1ef338c6c83d86fcee28764bc5
#
_cell.length_a   1.000
_cell.length_b   1.000
_cell.length_c   1.000
_cell.angle_alpha   90.00
_cell.angle_beta   90.00
_cell.angle_gamma   90.00
#
_symmetry.space_group_name_H-M   'P 1'
#
loop_
_entity.id
_entity.type
_entity.pdbx_description
1 polymer ?
#
loop_
_entity_poly.entity_id
_entity_poly.type
_entity_poly.pdbx_seq_one_letter_code
_entity_poly.pdbx_strand_id
1 'polypeptide(L)'
;FSYIGLIWLIMLFVPNIVWTKNKPQDYEKYTEGENKVLLALERIGQFIVTPVALIFSDFNFKGWNFWVVMLLISFLCMIFYEVFWIRYFKSEKTLKDFYRGILGIPVAGATLPVIAFLLLGIYGGNILMLIGSLILGAGHIGIHLQHRKEVYGPKPKQKMPARIVFGILKFAAILIVVIVFGAFTFLIAGRNINQLKRFVHYKNGVDEQLYVKLTDQEEYITIAGENVNNPVIISLHGGPGSPTSYIDYCWQDYLTDAYTVVSWDERGCGRSYYRNVNVDPDNETLSFDAQLADLDALVDYLC
;
A
#
# COMPACT_ATOMS: atom_id res chain seq x y z
N PHE A 1 16.58 15.20 4.33
CA PHE A 1 16.09 15.44 2.97
C PHE A 1 15.24 14.26 2.48
N SER A 2 14.10 14.56 1.85
CA SER A 2 13.22 13.53 1.31
C SER A 2 13.33 13.45 -0.22
N TYR A 3 13.82 12.32 -0.73
CA TYR A 3 13.82 12.06 -2.17
C TYR A 3 12.40 11.72 -2.69
N ILE A 4 11.56 11.07 -1.87
CA ILE A 4 10.15 10.81 -2.25
C ILE A 4 9.38 12.12 -2.30
N GLY A 5 9.51 12.98 -1.29
CA GLY A 5 8.87 14.29 -1.31
C GLY A 5 9.30 15.14 -2.51
N LEU A 6 10.57 15.08 -2.91
CA LEU A 6 11.06 15.74 -4.11
C LEU A 6 10.35 15.20 -5.37
N ILE A 7 10.22 13.87 -5.51
CA ILE A 7 9.53 13.25 -6.65
C ILE A 7 8.07 13.73 -6.70
N TRP A 8 7.35 13.74 -5.56
CA TRP A 8 5.96 14.22 -5.50
C TRP A 8 5.85 15.69 -5.90
N LEU A 9 6.78 16.53 -5.47
CA LEU A 9 6.79 17.95 -5.87
C LEU A 9 7.13 18.14 -7.35
N ILE A 10 8.03 17.35 -7.92
CA ILE A 10 8.29 17.37 -9.36
C ILE A 10 7.02 16.98 -10.13
N MET A 11 6.36 15.89 -9.75
CA MET A 11 5.09 15.47 -10.35
C MET A 11 4.01 16.54 -10.18
N LEU A 12 3.99 17.28 -9.06
CA LEU A 12 3.05 18.37 -8.85
C LEU A 12 3.37 19.58 -9.74
N PHE A 13 4.61 20.05 -9.75
CA PHE A 13 4.96 21.32 -10.36
C PHE A 13 5.09 21.26 -11.89
N VAL A 14 5.63 20.16 -12.44
CA VAL A 14 5.86 20.07 -13.90
C VAL A 14 4.58 20.28 -14.69
N PRO A 15 3.46 19.59 -14.47
CA PRO A 15 2.25 19.83 -15.20
C PRO A 15 1.64 21.21 -14.93
N ASN A 16 1.81 21.76 -13.72
CA ASN A 16 1.35 23.12 -13.42
C ASN A 16 2.14 24.18 -14.20
N ILE A 17 3.45 24.01 -14.37
CA ILE A 17 4.27 24.90 -15.21
C ILE A 17 3.82 24.81 -16.69
N VAL A 18 3.57 23.61 -17.19
CA VAL A 18 3.04 23.43 -18.55
C VAL A 18 1.66 24.10 -18.71
N TRP A 19 0.82 23.99 -17.67
CA TRP A 19 -0.50 24.60 -17.66
C TRP A 19 -0.47 26.12 -17.71
N THR A 20 0.53 26.80 -17.16
CA THR A 20 0.61 28.29 -17.25
C THR A 20 0.54 28.81 -18.68
N LYS A 21 1.04 28.01 -19.64
CA LYS A 21 0.99 28.31 -21.09
C LYS A 21 -0.25 27.71 -21.80
N ASN A 22 -1.03 26.92 -21.09
CA ASN A 22 -2.17 26.16 -21.62
C ASN A 22 -3.44 26.36 -20.77
N LYS A 23 -3.60 27.53 -20.19
CA LYS A 23 -4.79 27.87 -19.39
C LYS A 23 -6.05 27.81 -20.24
N PRO A 24 -7.21 27.43 -19.67
CA PRO A 24 -8.49 27.58 -20.35
C PRO A 24 -8.78 29.04 -20.69
N GLN A 25 -9.47 29.26 -21.79
CA GLN A 25 -9.97 30.60 -22.13
C GLN A 25 -10.89 31.07 -20.97
N ASP A 26 -10.83 32.37 -20.67
CA ASP A 26 -11.61 33.03 -19.62
C ASP A 26 -11.33 32.54 -18.17
N TYR A 27 -10.26 31.75 -17.95
CA TYR A 27 -9.92 31.27 -16.59
C TYR A 27 -9.77 32.44 -15.57
N GLU A 28 -9.21 33.54 -16.01
CA GLU A 28 -8.93 34.70 -15.14
C GLU A 28 -10.21 35.35 -14.58
N LYS A 29 -11.33 35.28 -15.28
CA LYS A 29 -12.63 35.78 -14.79
C LYS A 29 -13.11 35.08 -13.52
N TYR A 30 -12.72 33.81 -13.33
CA TYR A 30 -13.12 33.02 -12.17
C TYR A 30 -12.23 33.29 -10.96
N THR A 31 -11.01 33.81 -11.16
CA THR A 31 -10.09 34.14 -10.08
C THR A 31 -10.43 35.46 -9.36
N GLU A 32 -11.14 36.37 -10.02
CA GLU A 32 -11.53 37.66 -9.42
C GLU A 32 -12.55 37.51 -8.28
N GLY A 33 -13.35 36.43 -8.28
CA GLY A 33 -14.41 36.15 -7.29
C GLY A 33 -14.03 35.17 -6.18
N GLU A 34 -12.78 34.79 -6.04
CA GLU A 34 -12.36 33.77 -5.08
C GLU A 34 -12.58 34.16 -3.62
N ASN A 35 -13.03 33.21 -2.82
CA ASN A 35 -13.21 33.41 -1.39
C ASN A 35 -11.86 33.65 -0.69
N LYS A 36 -11.68 34.83 -0.11
CA LYS A 36 -10.42 35.25 0.55
C LYS A 36 -9.97 34.32 1.66
N VAL A 37 -10.91 33.69 2.40
CA VAL A 37 -10.57 32.74 3.46
C VAL A 37 -10.01 31.45 2.85
N LEU A 38 -10.64 30.92 1.80
CA LEU A 38 -10.15 29.73 1.11
C LEU A 38 -8.78 29.98 0.48
N LEU A 39 -8.58 31.15 -0.12
CA LEU A 39 -7.30 31.57 -0.68
C LEU A 39 -6.20 31.65 0.39
N ALA A 40 -6.52 32.22 1.55
CA ALA A 40 -5.58 32.27 2.68
C ALA A 40 -5.20 30.87 3.17
N LEU A 41 -6.18 29.96 3.32
CA LEU A 41 -5.93 28.56 3.70
C LEU A 41 -5.06 27.84 2.66
N GLU A 42 -5.34 28.04 1.37
CA GLU A 42 -4.52 27.47 0.30
C GLU A 42 -3.06 27.92 0.40
N ARG A 43 -2.82 29.24 0.55
CA ARG A 43 -1.47 29.80 0.67
C ARG A 43 -0.72 29.28 1.89
N ILE A 44 -1.39 29.25 3.05
CA ILE A 44 -0.82 28.70 4.29
C ILE A 44 -0.49 27.21 4.10
N GLY A 45 -1.42 26.44 3.56
CA GLY A 45 -1.20 25.03 3.31
C GLY A 45 -0.04 24.74 2.34
N GLN A 46 0.06 25.48 1.24
CA GLN A 46 1.19 25.40 0.30
C GLN A 46 2.52 25.72 0.96
N PHE A 47 2.55 26.78 1.78
CA PHE A 47 3.75 27.20 2.51
C PHE A 47 4.22 26.15 3.52
N ILE A 48 3.31 25.36 4.09
CA ILE A 48 3.67 24.27 5.02
C ILE A 48 4.07 23.01 4.22
N VAL A 49 3.21 22.53 3.31
CA VAL A 49 3.39 21.25 2.63
C VAL A 49 4.68 21.21 1.80
N THR A 50 5.00 22.29 1.07
CA THR A 50 6.15 22.30 0.15
C THR A 50 7.48 22.11 0.87
N PRO A 51 7.87 22.91 1.89
CA PRO A 51 9.14 22.70 2.57
C PRO A 51 9.14 21.42 3.43
N VAL A 52 8.01 21.09 4.07
CA VAL A 52 7.92 19.85 4.85
C VAL A 52 8.18 18.62 3.98
N ALA A 53 7.63 18.58 2.75
CA ALA A 53 7.86 17.49 1.82
C ALA A 53 9.36 17.29 1.47
N LEU A 54 10.16 18.36 1.48
CA LEU A 54 11.58 18.28 1.13
C LEU A 54 12.50 18.02 2.33
N ILE A 55 12.21 18.65 3.47
CA ILE A 55 13.13 18.71 4.61
C ILE A 55 13.14 17.37 5.37
N PHE A 56 11.98 16.77 5.58
CA PHE A 56 11.83 15.61 6.46
C PHE A 56 12.10 14.30 5.73
N SER A 57 13.13 13.58 6.16
CA SER A 57 13.47 12.23 5.65
C SER A 57 12.45 11.15 6.05
N ASP A 58 11.47 11.52 6.89
CA ASP A 58 10.38 10.62 7.33
C ASP A 58 9.60 9.99 6.19
N PHE A 59 9.55 10.65 5.04
CA PHE A 59 8.84 10.20 3.85
C PHE A 59 9.65 9.22 2.99
N ASN A 60 10.95 9.08 3.23
CA ASN A 60 11.81 8.16 2.49
C ASN A 60 11.44 6.71 2.82
N PHE A 61 11.69 5.82 1.86
CA PHE A 61 11.39 4.40 2.05
C PHE A 61 12.22 3.82 3.20
N LYS A 62 11.54 3.30 4.23
CA LYS A 62 12.11 2.77 5.47
C LYS A 62 12.08 1.23 5.53
N GLY A 63 12.03 0.57 4.39
CA GLY A 63 11.80 -0.87 4.31
C GLY A 63 10.31 -1.22 4.29
N TRP A 64 10.02 -2.50 4.11
CA TRP A 64 8.66 -3.00 3.99
C TRP A 64 8.02 -3.11 5.38
N ASN A 65 6.92 -2.38 5.57
CA ASN A 65 6.09 -2.41 6.76
C ASN A 65 4.64 -2.08 6.38
N PHE A 66 3.70 -2.24 7.32
CA PHE A 66 2.28 -1.98 7.07
C PHE A 66 2.00 -0.58 6.47
N TRP A 67 2.74 0.44 6.90
CA TRP A 67 2.53 1.82 6.46
C TRP A 67 2.93 2.09 5.02
N VAL A 68 3.73 1.21 4.40
CA VAL A 68 4.10 1.30 2.97
C VAL A 68 2.86 1.28 2.07
N VAL A 69 1.75 0.68 2.52
CA VAL A 69 0.46 0.74 1.80
C VAL A 69 0.01 2.19 1.59
N MET A 70 0.21 3.06 2.58
CA MET A 70 -0.13 4.49 2.47
C MET A 70 0.74 5.19 1.42
N LEU A 71 2.04 4.85 1.36
CA LEU A 71 2.95 5.36 0.33
C LEU A 71 2.54 4.90 -1.07
N LEU A 72 2.16 3.63 -1.24
CA LEU A 72 1.70 3.09 -2.53
C LEU A 72 0.40 3.76 -3.00
N ILE A 73 -0.56 3.96 -2.10
CA ILE A 73 -1.81 4.67 -2.43
C ILE A 73 -1.53 6.13 -2.75
N SER A 74 -0.61 6.78 -2.02
CA SER A 74 -0.15 8.14 -2.31
C SER A 74 0.43 8.24 -3.72
N PHE A 75 1.29 7.30 -4.10
CA PHE A 75 1.86 7.22 -5.44
C PHE A 75 0.79 7.01 -6.52
N LEU A 76 -0.17 6.13 -6.27
CA LEU A 76 -1.30 5.91 -7.18
C LEU A 76 -2.13 7.19 -7.38
N CYS A 77 -2.34 7.98 -6.33
CA CYS A 77 -2.99 9.30 -6.44
C CYS A 77 -2.19 10.23 -7.35
N MET A 78 -0.86 10.25 -7.23
CA MET A 78 -0.01 11.06 -8.11
C MET A 78 -0.04 10.57 -9.57
N ILE A 79 -0.07 9.25 -9.82
CA ILE A 79 -0.27 8.70 -11.17
C ILE A 79 -1.60 9.18 -11.76
N PHE A 80 -2.71 9.11 -11.00
CA PHE A 80 -4.00 9.61 -11.49
C PHE A 80 -4.02 11.12 -11.70
N TYR A 81 -3.23 11.86 -10.95
CA TYR A 81 -3.00 13.27 -11.16
C TYR A 81 -2.29 13.54 -12.50
N GLU A 82 -1.26 12.77 -12.85
CA GLU A 82 -0.62 12.88 -14.16
C GLU A 82 -1.59 12.48 -15.30
N VAL A 83 -2.39 11.44 -15.10
CA VAL A 83 -3.44 11.05 -16.06
C VAL A 83 -4.46 12.18 -16.26
N PHE A 84 -4.82 12.91 -15.20
CA PHE A 84 -5.67 14.10 -15.30
C PHE A 84 -5.04 15.14 -16.24
N TRP A 85 -3.76 15.46 -16.06
CA TRP A 85 -3.08 16.47 -16.88
C TRP A 85 -2.88 16.01 -18.32
N ILE A 86 -2.50 14.78 -18.57
CA ILE A 86 -2.38 14.21 -19.92
C ILE A 86 -3.71 14.31 -20.65
N ARG A 87 -4.80 13.96 -19.98
CA ARG A 87 -6.15 14.08 -20.54
C ARG A 87 -6.50 15.54 -20.87
N TYR A 88 -6.23 16.46 -19.93
CA TYR A 88 -6.49 17.88 -20.13
C TYR A 88 -5.68 18.46 -21.30
N PHE A 89 -4.39 18.20 -21.35
CA PHE A 89 -3.53 18.74 -22.43
C PHE A 89 -3.86 18.17 -23.81
N LYS A 90 -4.47 16.98 -23.88
CA LYS A 90 -4.96 16.37 -25.12
C LYS A 90 -6.37 16.81 -25.51
N SER A 91 -7.09 17.56 -24.66
CA SER A 91 -8.43 18.07 -24.92
C SER A 91 -8.40 19.44 -25.59
N GLU A 92 -9.58 20.02 -25.82
CA GLU A 92 -9.74 21.38 -26.29
C GLU A 92 -9.35 22.45 -25.25
N LYS A 93 -8.91 22.03 -24.09
CA LYS A 93 -8.48 22.87 -22.97
C LYS A 93 -9.55 23.88 -22.52
N THR A 94 -10.81 23.48 -22.56
CA THR A 94 -11.91 24.29 -22.05
C THR A 94 -11.98 24.22 -20.52
N LEU A 95 -12.70 25.18 -19.90
CA LEU A 95 -13.00 25.13 -18.46
C LEU A 95 -13.76 23.86 -18.07
N LYS A 96 -14.62 23.33 -18.93
CA LYS A 96 -15.31 22.06 -18.69
C LYS A 96 -14.35 20.88 -18.71
N ASP A 97 -13.34 20.88 -19.58
CA ASP A 97 -12.29 19.86 -19.60
C ASP A 97 -11.45 19.91 -18.35
N PHE A 98 -11.08 21.10 -17.88
CA PHE A 98 -10.31 21.32 -16.68
C PHE A 98 -11.05 20.85 -15.41
N TYR A 99 -12.35 21.13 -15.30
CA TYR A 99 -13.15 20.72 -14.14
C TYR A 99 -13.83 19.35 -14.30
N ARG A 100 -13.53 18.61 -15.35
CA ARG A 100 -14.04 17.26 -15.56
C ARG A 100 -13.40 16.28 -14.56
N GLY A 101 -14.24 15.59 -13.77
CA GLY A 101 -13.76 14.61 -12.79
C GLY A 101 -13.09 13.37 -13.40
N ILE A 102 -12.31 12.67 -12.59
CA ILE A 102 -11.75 11.33 -12.87
C ILE A 102 -12.28 10.35 -11.84
N LEU A 103 -12.70 9.17 -12.25
CA LEU A 103 -13.21 8.09 -11.38
C LEU A 103 -14.32 8.55 -10.40
N GLY A 104 -15.07 9.58 -10.77
CA GLY A 104 -16.09 10.16 -9.90
C GLY A 104 -15.57 11.20 -8.91
N ILE A 105 -14.26 11.43 -8.84
CA ILE A 105 -13.65 12.47 -8.01
C ILE A 105 -13.88 13.83 -8.69
N PRO A 106 -14.61 14.76 -8.06
CA PRO A 106 -14.74 16.10 -8.59
C PRO A 106 -13.42 16.86 -8.43
N VAL A 107 -13.14 17.79 -9.33
CA VAL A 107 -11.92 18.63 -9.30
C VAL A 107 -10.65 17.82 -9.03
N ALA A 108 -10.48 16.72 -9.78
CA ALA A 108 -9.44 15.72 -9.55
C ALA A 108 -8.02 16.34 -9.55
N GLY A 109 -7.77 17.36 -10.37
CA GLY A 109 -6.50 18.10 -10.39
C GLY A 109 -6.14 18.76 -9.06
N ALA A 110 -7.15 19.17 -8.27
CA ALA A 110 -6.92 19.72 -6.93
C ALA A 110 -6.97 18.66 -5.84
N THR A 111 -7.84 17.66 -5.98
CA THR A 111 -8.11 16.68 -4.90
C THR A 111 -7.01 15.62 -4.79
N LEU A 112 -6.54 15.09 -5.92
CA LEU A 112 -5.59 13.98 -5.94
C LEU A 112 -4.24 14.29 -5.28
N PRO A 113 -3.58 15.43 -5.58
CA PRO A 113 -2.31 15.75 -4.92
C PRO A 113 -2.48 16.02 -3.42
N VAL A 114 -3.59 16.65 -3.00
CA VAL A 114 -3.86 16.86 -1.58
C VAL A 114 -3.98 15.53 -0.84
N ILE A 115 -4.72 14.56 -1.39
CA ILE A 115 -4.82 13.22 -0.82
C ILE A 115 -3.46 12.53 -0.80
N ALA A 116 -2.65 12.68 -1.87
CA ALA A 116 -1.33 12.09 -1.95
C ALA A 116 -0.40 12.60 -0.83
N PHE A 117 -0.34 13.92 -0.59
CA PHE A 117 0.46 14.49 0.49
C PHE A 117 -0.08 14.13 1.88
N LEU A 118 -1.40 14.04 2.05
CA LEU A 118 -2.01 13.56 3.30
C LEU A 118 -1.58 12.12 3.62
N LEU A 119 -1.65 11.24 2.63
CA LEU A 119 -1.22 9.83 2.77
C LEU A 119 0.29 9.72 3.00
N LEU A 120 1.09 10.58 2.35
CA LEU A 120 2.53 10.68 2.60
C LEU A 120 2.80 11.10 4.05
N GLY A 121 2.01 12.02 4.59
CA GLY A 121 2.07 12.41 6.00
C GLY A 121 1.74 11.27 6.97
N ILE A 122 0.73 10.45 6.63
CA ILE A 122 0.38 9.25 7.40
C ILE A 122 1.53 8.24 7.35
N TYR A 123 2.08 7.97 6.16
CA TYR A 123 3.21 7.07 5.98
C TYR A 123 4.43 7.48 6.81
N GLY A 124 4.78 8.77 6.77
CA GLY A 124 5.93 9.33 7.50
C GLY A 124 5.67 9.52 9.00
N GLY A 125 4.42 9.46 9.47
CA GLY A 125 4.05 9.84 10.83
C GLY A 125 4.27 11.34 11.11
N ASN A 126 4.27 12.18 10.07
CA ASN A 126 4.65 13.58 10.17
C ASN A 126 3.43 14.49 10.35
N ILE A 127 3.26 15.01 11.57
CA ILE A 127 2.11 15.81 11.95
C ILE A 127 2.01 17.15 11.18
N LEU A 128 3.14 17.75 10.81
CA LEU A 128 3.15 19.01 10.05
C LEU A 128 2.62 18.79 8.64
N MET A 129 2.98 17.66 8.01
CA MET A 129 2.45 17.28 6.70
C MET A 129 0.93 17.01 6.78
N LEU A 130 0.45 16.36 7.83
CA LEU A 130 -0.99 16.11 8.03
C LEU A 130 -1.78 17.41 8.16
N ILE A 131 -1.35 18.29 9.06
CA ILE A 131 -2.01 19.58 9.30
C ILE A 131 -1.94 20.44 8.03
N GLY A 132 -0.76 20.56 7.42
CA GLY A 132 -0.57 21.34 6.18
C GLY A 132 -1.45 20.85 5.05
N SER A 133 -1.56 19.52 4.85
CA SER A 133 -2.40 18.92 3.81
C SER A 133 -3.90 19.14 4.06
N LEU A 134 -4.35 19.12 5.32
CA LEU A 134 -5.75 19.40 5.66
C LEU A 134 -6.10 20.88 5.40
N ILE A 135 -5.21 21.81 5.79
CA ILE A 135 -5.38 23.24 5.53
C ILE A 135 -5.37 23.51 4.03
N LEU A 136 -4.40 22.93 3.31
CA LEU A 136 -4.32 23.03 1.85
C LEU A 136 -5.58 22.47 1.18
N GLY A 137 -6.06 21.32 1.63
CA GLY A 137 -7.25 20.68 1.11
C GLY A 137 -8.49 21.54 1.27
N ALA A 138 -8.70 22.13 2.44
CA ALA A 138 -9.82 23.03 2.70
C ALA A 138 -9.80 24.25 1.75
N GLY A 139 -8.65 24.88 1.57
CA GLY A 139 -8.48 26.02 0.67
C GLY A 139 -8.57 25.63 -0.80
N HIS A 140 -7.64 24.82 -1.25
CA HIS A 140 -7.44 24.47 -2.67
C HIS A 140 -8.63 23.74 -3.29
N ILE A 141 -9.11 22.66 -2.65
CA ILE A 141 -10.28 21.93 -3.12
C ILE A 141 -11.53 22.82 -3.03
N GLY A 142 -11.65 23.64 -1.99
CA GLY A 142 -12.76 24.58 -1.81
C GLY A 142 -12.90 25.58 -2.96
N ILE A 143 -11.80 26.24 -3.36
CA ILE A 143 -11.75 27.18 -4.49
C ILE A 143 -12.15 26.46 -5.79
N HIS A 144 -11.54 25.32 -6.08
CA HIS A 144 -11.83 24.57 -7.32
C HIS A 144 -13.27 24.02 -7.36
N LEU A 145 -13.88 23.68 -6.22
CA LEU A 145 -15.29 23.33 -6.16
C LEU A 145 -16.22 24.54 -6.42
N GLN A 146 -15.83 25.74 -5.95
CA GLN A 146 -16.54 26.98 -6.26
C GLN A 146 -16.51 27.23 -7.76
N HIS A 147 -15.35 27.27 -8.39
CA HIS A 147 -15.20 27.48 -9.84
C HIS A 147 -15.95 26.40 -10.64
N ARG A 148 -15.86 25.14 -10.23
CA ARG A 148 -16.60 24.07 -10.89
C ARG A 148 -18.11 24.29 -10.84
N LYS A 149 -18.64 24.82 -9.73
CA LYS A 149 -20.06 25.15 -9.60
C LYS A 149 -20.46 26.27 -10.54
N GLU A 150 -19.61 27.27 -10.73
CA GLU A 150 -19.82 28.38 -11.67
C GLU A 150 -19.81 27.89 -13.13
N VAL A 151 -18.85 27.05 -13.51
CA VAL A 151 -18.69 26.50 -14.87
C VAL A 151 -19.85 25.58 -15.29
N TYR A 152 -20.35 24.75 -14.37
CA TYR A 152 -21.42 23.79 -14.66
C TYR A 152 -22.85 24.30 -14.32
N GLY A 153 -22.92 25.48 -13.69
CA GLY A 153 -24.18 26.03 -13.18
C GLY A 153 -24.72 25.27 -11.93
N PRO A 154 -25.77 25.79 -11.31
CA PRO A 154 -26.42 25.11 -10.19
C PRO A 154 -26.96 23.76 -10.67
N LYS A 155 -26.54 22.69 -10.02
CA LYS A 155 -27.17 21.39 -10.26
C LYS A 155 -28.66 21.49 -9.97
N PRO A 156 -29.53 20.97 -10.85
CA PRO A 156 -30.93 20.86 -10.51
C PRO A 156 -31.04 20.14 -9.16
N LYS A 157 -31.95 20.63 -8.28
CA LYS A 157 -32.22 19.99 -6.97
C LYS A 157 -32.70 18.55 -7.20
N GLN A 158 -31.77 17.65 -7.43
CA GLN A 158 -32.08 16.22 -7.42
C GLN A 158 -32.12 15.78 -5.97
N LYS A 159 -33.20 15.10 -5.59
CA LYS A 159 -33.25 14.25 -4.38
C LYS A 159 -31.96 13.46 -4.33
N MET A 160 -31.31 13.37 -3.17
CA MET A 160 -30.02 12.68 -3.01
C MET A 160 -30.07 11.34 -3.76
N PRO A 161 -29.54 11.27 -4.96
CA PRO A 161 -29.92 10.16 -5.81
C PRO A 161 -28.96 9.01 -5.55
N ALA A 162 -29.48 7.82 -5.79
CA ALA A 162 -28.73 6.58 -5.91
C ALA A 162 -27.33 6.74 -6.54
N ARG A 163 -27.13 7.75 -7.35
CA ARG A 163 -25.85 8.09 -8.02
C ARG A 163 -24.73 8.56 -7.05
N ILE A 164 -25.08 9.28 -5.95
CA ILE A 164 -24.07 9.66 -4.92
C ILE A 164 -23.74 8.45 -4.07
N VAL A 165 -24.77 7.71 -3.64
CA VAL A 165 -24.60 6.45 -2.91
C VAL A 165 -23.80 5.46 -3.76
N PHE A 166 -24.14 5.32 -5.04
CA PHE A 166 -23.38 4.46 -5.96
C PHE A 166 -21.96 4.96 -6.20
N GLY A 167 -21.74 6.28 -6.23
CA GLY A 167 -20.38 6.88 -6.31
C GLY A 167 -19.55 6.59 -5.07
N ILE A 168 -20.13 6.71 -3.87
CA ILE A 168 -19.49 6.38 -2.60
C ILE A 168 -19.19 4.88 -2.52
N LEU A 169 -20.16 4.03 -2.87
CA LEU A 169 -19.97 2.58 -2.89
C LEU A 169 -18.91 2.16 -3.90
N LYS A 170 -18.88 2.76 -5.09
CA LYS A 170 -17.85 2.51 -6.10
C LYS A 170 -16.47 2.96 -5.60
N PHE A 171 -16.37 4.12 -4.96
CA PHE A 171 -15.12 4.59 -4.36
C PHE A 171 -14.66 3.67 -3.23
N ALA A 172 -15.56 3.28 -2.34
CA ALA A 172 -15.26 2.32 -1.27
C ALA A 172 -14.82 0.96 -1.84
N ALA A 173 -15.48 0.47 -2.88
CA ALA A 173 -15.09 -0.78 -3.55
C ALA A 173 -13.69 -0.67 -4.20
N ILE A 174 -13.39 0.43 -4.88
CA ILE A 174 -12.05 0.68 -5.46
C ILE A 174 -11.01 0.76 -4.34
N LEU A 175 -11.31 1.44 -3.25
CA LEU A 175 -10.41 1.56 -2.09
C LEU A 175 -10.12 0.19 -1.48
N ILE A 176 -11.15 -0.65 -1.30
CA ILE A 176 -11.00 -2.02 -0.81
C ILE A 176 -10.11 -2.84 -1.75
N VAL A 177 -10.35 -2.77 -3.06
CA VAL A 177 -9.52 -3.47 -4.07
C VAL A 177 -8.06 -3.01 -4.00
N VAL A 178 -7.82 -1.70 -3.88
CA VAL A 178 -6.46 -1.15 -3.77
C VAL A 178 -5.78 -1.59 -2.47
N ILE A 179 -6.51 -1.62 -1.34
CA ILE A 179 -5.97 -2.09 -0.05
C ILE A 179 -5.63 -3.58 -0.14
N VAL A 180 -6.54 -4.40 -0.67
CA VAL A 180 -6.33 -5.85 -0.82
C VAL A 180 -5.16 -6.13 -1.75
N PHE A 181 -5.11 -5.47 -2.93
CA PHE A 181 -4.02 -5.62 -3.89
C PHE A 181 -2.69 -5.12 -3.30
N GLY A 182 -2.70 -4.00 -2.58
CA GLY A 182 -1.53 -3.46 -1.89
C GLY A 182 -1.01 -4.41 -0.81
N ALA A 183 -1.91 -4.99 0.00
CA ALA A 183 -1.55 -5.98 1.01
C ALA A 183 -0.95 -7.25 0.36
N PHE A 184 -1.54 -7.74 -0.73
CA PHE A 184 -1.01 -8.90 -1.47
C PHE A 184 0.37 -8.63 -2.07
N THR A 185 0.54 -7.44 -2.69
CA THR A 185 1.84 -7.02 -3.23
C THR A 185 2.89 -6.88 -2.13
N PHE A 186 2.50 -6.34 -0.96
CA PHE A 186 3.37 -6.25 0.21
C PHE A 186 3.85 -7.62 0.68
N LEU A 187 2.94 -8.60 0.81
CA LEU A 187 3.29 -9.95 1.24
C LEU A 187 4.24 -10.63 0.26
N ILE A 188 3.95 -10.59 -1.04
CA ILE A 188 4.79 -11.21 -2.06
C ILE A 188 6.16 -10.52 -2.17
N ALA A 189 6.17 -9.19 -2.24
CA ALA A 189 7.42 -8.43 -2.37
C ALA A 189 8.29 -8.54 -1.12
N GLY A 190 7.69 -8.48 0.09
CA GLY A 190 8.38 -8.65 1.35
C GLY A 190 9.08 -10.01 1.43
N ARG A 191 8.36 -11.09 1.06
CA ARG A 191 8.91 -12.44 1.00
C ARG A 191 10.10 -12.53 0.04
N ASN A 192 9.97 -12.04 -1.18
CA ASN A 192 11.03 -12.10 -2.19
C ASN A 192 12.26 -11.28 -1.78
N ILE A 193 12.05 -10.10 -1.16
CA ILE A 193 13.15 -9.27 -0.68
C ILE A 193 13.89 -9.96 0.46
N ASN A 194 13.18 -10.60 1.40
CA ASN A 194 13.82 -11.34 2.48
C ASN A 194 14.59 -12.55 1.95
N GLN A 195 14.04 -13.30 0.99
CA GLN A 195 14.79 -14.38 0.33
C GLN A 195 16.07 -13.87 -0.35
N LEU A 196 16.00 -12.73 -1.05
CA LEU A 196 17.17 -12.13 -1.68
C LEU A 196 18.21 -11.67 -0.64
N LYS A 197 17.78 -11.08 0.47
CA LYS A 197 18.66 -10.72 1.58
C LYS A 197 19.37 -11.94 2.16
N ARG A 198 18.61 -13.03 2.43
CA ARG A 198 19.17 -14.28 2.93
C ARG A 198 20.20 -14.86 1.96
N PHE A 199 19.86 -14.94 0.68
CA PHE A 199 20.80 -15.39 -0.36
C PHE A 199 22.12 -14.63 -0.36
N VAL A 200 22.10 -13.32 -0.12
CA VAL A 200 23.33 -12.48 -0.08
C VAL A 200 24.08 -12.60 1.25
N HIS A 201 23.37 -12.73 2.38
CA HIS A 201 23.98 -12.69 3.72
C HIS A 201 24.35 -14.06 4.27
N TYR A 202 23.62 -15.13 3.90
CA TYR A 202 23.83 -16.47 4.44
C TYR A 202 24.96 -17.21 3.70
N LYS A 203 26.21 -16.98 4.14
CA LYS A 203 27.38 -17.64 3.53
C LYS A 203 27.54 -19.10 3.96
N ASN A 204 27.20 -19.42 5.22
CA ASN A 204 27.23 -20.75 5.79
C ASN A 204 25.86 -21.13 6.39
N GLY A 205 24.83 -20.46 5.92
CA GLY A 205 23.47 -20.62 6.41
C GLY A 205 22.62 -21.53 5.55
N VAL A 206 21.37 -21.66 5.95
CA VAL A 206 20.34 -22.42 5.28
C VAL A 206 19.13 -21.51 5.01
N ASP A 207 18.56 -21.59 3.82
CA ASP A 207 17.26 -20.98 3.44
C ASP A 207 16.56 -21.93 2.48
N GLU A 208 15.85 -22.90 3.03
CA GLU A 208 15.24 -23.99 2.29
C GLU A 208 13.72 -24.04 2.52
N GLN A 209 13.01 -24.51 1.50
CA GLN A 209 11.58 -24.77 1.52
C GLN A 209 11.36 -26.11 0.85
N LEU A 210 10.95 -27.12 1.60
CA LEU A 210 10.88 -28.48 1.10
C LEU A 210 9.74 -29.26 1.74
N TYR A 211 9.43 -30.40 1.13
CA TYR A 211 8.59 -31.42 1.72
C TYR A 211 9.46 -32.53 2.26
N VAL A 212 9.23 -32.90 3.52
CA VAL A 212 9.92 -33.97 4.21
C VAL A 212 8.94 -35.08 4.49
N LYS A 213 9.31 -36.30 4.20
CA LYS A 213 8.52 -37.46 4.59
C LYS A 213 8.74 -37.69 6.09
N LEU A 214 7.78 -37.24 6.87
CA LEU A 214 7.64 -37.59 8.29
C LEU A 214 6.80 -38.88 8.31
N THR A 215 6.75 -39.61 9.29
CA THR A 215 6.03 -40.90 9.42
C THR A 215 5.47 -41.46 8.07
N ASP A 216 4.21 -41.24 7.73
CA ASP A 216 3.51 -41.77 6.54
C ASP A 216 3.15 -40.70 5.50
N GLN A 217 3.27 -39.40 5.81
CA GLN A 217 2.94 -38.28 4.92
C GLN A 217 4.16 -37.41 4.60
N GLU A 218 4.08 -36.63 3.52
CA GLU A 218 5.05 -35.58 3.17
C GLU A 218 4.59 -34.25 3.70
N GLU A 219 5.33 -33.64 4.62
CA GLU A 219 4.96 -32.40 5.27
C GLU A 219 5.89 -31.27 4.88
N TYR A 220 5.31 -30.06 4.76
CA TYR A 220 6.02 -28.89 4.30
C TYR A 220 6.70 -28.17 5.45
N ILE A 221 8.00 -27.92 5.28
CA ILE A 221 8.78 -27.12 6.19
C ILE A 221 9.53 -26.01 5.48
N THR A 222 9.82 -24.96 6.22
CA THR A 222 10.81 -23.94 5.81
C THR A 222 11.91 -23.88 6.86
N ILE A 223 13.16 -23.78 6.43
CA ILE A 223 14.33 -23.72 7.31
C ILE A 223 15.09 -22.44 6.97
N ALA A 224 15.36 -21.59 7.94
CA ALA A 224 16.12 -20.36 7.76
C ALA A 224 17.08 -20.11 8.92
N GLY A 225 18.37 -19.90 8.63
CA GLY A 225 19.40 -19.61 9.63
C GLY A 225 20.69 -19.13 8.99
N GLU A 226 21.39 -18.20 9.60
CA GLU A 226 22.68 -17.67 9.06
C GLU A 226 23.84 -18.66 9.22
N ASN A 227 23.70 -19.62 10.11
CA ASN A 227 24.67 -20.68 10.33
C ASN A 227 23.95 -21.98 10.65
N VAL A 228 24.25 -23.04 9.89
CA VAL A 228 23.66 -24.39 10.06
C VAL A 228 23.97 -25.03 11.43
N ASN A 229 25.00 -24.55 12.14
CA ASN A 229 25.35 -25.04 13.46
C ASN A 229 24.60 -24.33 14.61
N ASN A 230 23.74 -23.37 14.29
CA ASN A 230 22.95 -22.70 15.32
C ASN A 230 21.90 -23.66 15.93
N PRO A 231 21.53 -23.46 17.18
CA PRO A 231 20.42 -24.20 17.80
C PRO A 231 19.13 -24.05 16.96
N VAL A 232 18.37 -25.15 16.88
CA VAL A 232 17.13 -25.16 16.07
C VAL A 232 15.93 -24.72 16.92
N ILE A 233 15.09 -23.85 16.36
CA ILE A 233 13.76 -23.52 16.89
C ILE A 233 12.72 -24.00 15.90
N ILE A 234 11.81 -24.89 16.32
CA ILE A 234 10.64 -25.30 15.54
C ILE A 234 9.46 -24.41 15.94
N SER A 235 8.91 -23.69 14.99
CA SER A 235 7.70 -22.89 15.16
C SER A 235 6.48 -23.75 14.92
N LEU A 236 5.73 -24.02 15.98
CA LEU A 236 4.44 -24.70 15.92
C LEU A 236 3.34 -23.65 15.74
N HIS A 237 2.53 -23.82 14.70
CA HIS A 237 1.41 -22.91 14.48
C HIS A 237 0.22 -23.25 15.38
N GLY A 238 -0.62 -22.26 15.64
CA GLY A 238 -1.81 -22.43 16.47
C GLY A 238 -3.08 -22.74 15.67
N GLY A 239 -4.19 -22.73 16.38
CA GLY A 239 -5.43 -22.56 15.79
C GLY A 239 -6.50 -23.60 15.75
N PRO A 240 -6.48 -24.91 15.89
CA PRO A 240 -5.70 -25.86 15.10
C PRO A 240 -5.85 -25.64 13.57
N GLY A 241 -4.84 -26.04 12.82
CA GLY A 241 -4.88 -26.02 11.34
C GLY A 241 -4.68 -24.64 10.70
N SER A 242 -4.05 -23.70 11.38
CA SER A 242 -3.76 -22.35 10.85
C SER A 242 -2.26 -22.17 10.60
N PRO A 243 -1.70 -22.74 9.53
CA PRO A 243 -0.27 -22.67 9.26
C PRO A 243 0.17 -21.22 9.02
N THR A 244 1.35 -20.87 9.50
CA THR A 244 1.92 -19.51 9.41
C THR A 244 3.14 -19.42 8.53
N SER A 245 3.60 -20.53 7.93
CA SER A 245 4.78 -20.59 7.08
C SER A 245 4.81 -19.55 5.95
N TYR A 246 3.63 -19.09 5.50
CA TYR A 246 3.50 -18.08 4.45
C TYR A 246 3.81 -16.65 4.92
N ILE A 247 3.81 -16.37 6.23
CA ILE A 247 4.08 -15.05 6.82
C ILE A 247 5.24 -15.06 7.82
N ASP A 248 5.78 -16.22 8.19
CA ASP A 248 6.82 -16.34 9.20
C ASP A 248 8.10 -15.57 8.84
N TYR A 249 8.35 -15.33 7.53
CA TYR A 249 9.43 -14.45 7.08
C TYR A 249 9.36 -13.03 7.67
N CYS A 250 8.21 -12.61 8.23
CA CYS A 250 8.06 -11.30 8.84
C CYS A 250 8.79 -11.18 10.20
N TRP A 251 9.03 -12.32 10.87
CA TRP A 251 9.66 -12.32 12.19
C TRP A 251 10.90 -13.21 12.26
N GLN A 252 11.03 -14.25 11.43
CA GLN A 252 12.15 -15.19 11.45
C GLN A 252 13.51 -14.49 11.38
N ASP A 253 13.66 -13.49 10.53
CA ASP A 253 14.92 -12.77 10.30
C ASP A 253 15.48 -12.08 11.56
N TYR A 254 14.66 -11.91 12.61
CA TYR A 254 15.13 -11.39 13.90
C TYR A 254 15.81 -12.44 14.77
N LEU A 255 15.77 -13.72 14.38
CA LEU A 255 16.30 -14.84 15.14
C LEU A 255 17.39 -15.60 14.38
N THR A 256 17.52 -15.42 13.06
CA THR A 256 18.38 -16.25 12.20
C THR A 256 19.88 -16.05 12.42
N ASP A 257 20.29 -14.98 13.08
CA ASP A 257 21.67 -14.76 13.51
C ASP A 257 22.10 -15.72 14.65
N ALA A 258 21.18 -16.05 15.53
CA ALA A 258 21.43 -16.89 16.71
C ALA A 258 20.82 -18.30 16.62
N TYR A 259 19.79 -18.50 15.78
CA TYR A 259 19.04 -19.75 15.68
C TYR A 259 18.81 -20.14 14.21
N THR A 260 18.63 -21.42 13.98
CA THR A 260 18.00 -21.95 12.75
C THR A 260 16.52 -22.13 13.03
N VAL A 261 15.70 -21.35 12.36
CA VAL A 261 14.24 -21.33 12.56
C VAL A 261 13.57 -22.22 11.52
N VAL A 262 12.79 -23.17 12.00
CA VAL A 262 11.98 -24.10 11.20
C VAL A 262 10.51 -23.76 11.38
N SER A 263 9.81 -23.41 10.29
CA SER A 263 8.35 -23.33 10.30
C SER A 263 7.78 -24.56 9.62
N TRP A 264 6.75 -25.11 10.20
CA TRP A 264 6.17 -26.38 9.80
C TRP A 264 4.66 -26.23 9.55
N ASP A 265 4.22 -26.64 8.37
CA ASP A 265 2.80 -26.86 8.11
C ASP A 265 2.49 -28.29 8.53
N GLU A 266 1.89 -28.45 9.70
CA GLU A 266 1.58 -29.75 10.30
C GLU A 266 0.64 -30.59 9.42
N ARG A 267 0.56 -31.89 9.71
CA ARG A 267 -0.38 -32.84 9.09
C ARG A 267 -1.79 -32.24 8.98
N GLY A 268 -2.40 -32.38 7.81
CA GLY A 268 -3.77 -31.93 7.55
C GLY A 268 -3.94 -30.42 7.39
N CYS A 269 -2.86 -29.62 7.37
CA CYS A 269 -2.92 -28.18 7.21
C CYS A 269 -2.08 -27.66 6.05
N GLY A 270 -2.42 -26.47 5.57
CA GLY A 270 -1.62 -25.70 4.63
C GLY A 270 -1.14 -26.50 3.42
N ARG A 271 0.14 -26.40 3.15
CA ARG A 271 0.76 -27.08 2.02
C ARG A 271 0.88 -28.58 2.23
N SER A 272 1.02 -29.04 3.47
CA SER A 272 1.02 -30.47 3.82
C SER A 272 -0.31 -31.12 3.47
N TYR A 273 -1.46 -30.49 3.75
CA TYR A 273 -2.76 -30.96 3.33
C TYR A 273 -2.84 -31.10 1.79
N TYR A 274 -2.52 -30.05 1.05
CA TYR A 274 -2.61 -30.08 -0.41
C TYR A 274 -1.66 -31.10 -1.06
N ARG A 275 -0.52 -31.37 -0.41
CA ARG A 275 0.42 -32.40 -0.86
C ARG A 275 -0.15 -33.80 -0.74
N ASN A 276 -0.91 -34.05 0.33
CA ASN A 276 -1.44 -35.37 0.70
C ASN A 276 -2.93 -35.54 0.37
N VAL A 277 -3.59 -34.58 -0.24
CA VAL A 277 -5.04 -34.57 -0.52
C VAL A 277 -5.53 -35.80 -1.31
N ASN A 278 -4.68 -36.43 -2.11
CA ASN A 278 -5.02 -37.64 -2.86
C ASN A 278 -4.88 -38.92 -2.02
N VAL A 279 -4.17 -38.86 -0.90
CA VAL A 279 -3.90 -40.00 0.00
C VAL A 279 -4.83 -39.96 1.21
N ASP A 280 -5.07 -38.78 1.74
CA ASP A 280 -5.93 -38.53 2.92
C ASP A 280 -6.81 -37.29 2.68
N PRO A 281 -7.80 -37.35 1.77
CA PRO A 281 -8.61 -36.20 1.37
C PRO A 281 -9.46 -35.63 2.53
N ASP A 282 -9.89 -36.47 3.45
CA ASP A 282 -10.80 -36.13 4.55
C ASP A 282 -10.07 -35.94 5.88
N ASN A 283 -8.73 -35.98 5.88
CA ASN A 283 -7.88 -35.89 7.08
C ASN A 283 -8.23 -36.97 8.13
N GLU A 284 -8.56 -38.19 7.70
CA GLU A 284 -8.93 -39.27 8.63
C GLU A 284 -7.76 -39.70 9.51
N THR A 285 -6.51 -39.48 9.04
CA THR A 285 -5.30 -39.80 9.80
C THR A 285 -4.93 -38.73 10.81
N LEU A 286 -5.62 -37.58 10.81
CA LEU A 286 -5.34 -36.48 11.72
C LEU A 286 -5.73 -36.82 13.15
N SER A 287 -4.75 -36.96 14.01
CA SER A 287 -4.92 -37.16 15.46
C SER A 287 -3.78 -36.48 16.20
N PHE A 288 -3.97 -36.22 17.49
CA PHE A 288 -2.90 -35.66 18.33
C PHE A 288 -1.68 -36.59 18.38
N ASP A 289 -1.91 -37.90 18.48
CA ASP A 289 -0.83 -38.88 18.53
C ASP A 289 -0.05 -38.91 17.21
N ALA A 290 -0.72 -38.80 16.07
CA ALA A 290 -0.07 -38.72 14.74
C ALA A 290 0.77 -37.45 14.65
N GLN A 291 0.24 -36.28 15.04
CA GLN A 291 0.99 -35.02 15.04
C GLN A 291 2.22 -35.08 15.97
N LEU A 292 2.10 -35.72 17.11
CA LEU A 292 3.23 -35.90 18.01
C LEU A 292 4.31 -36.81 17.41
N ALA A 293 3.90 -37.90 16.74
CA ALA A 293 4.82 -38.77 16.01
C ALA A 293 5.51 -38.07 14.83
N ASP A 294 4.79 -37.19 14.11
CA ASP A 294 5.37 -36.37 13.07
C ASP A 294 6.37 -35.35 13.62
N LEU A 295 6.08 -34.75 14.78
CA LEU A 295 7.02 -33.84 15.45
C LEU A 295 8.30 -34.56 15.87
N ASP A 296 8.19 -35.76 16.45
CA ASP A 296 9.36 -36.56 16.79
C ASP A 296 10.20 -36.90 15.55
N ALA A 297 9.54 -37.33 14.47
CA ALA A 297 10.20 -37.57 13.19
C ALA A 297 10.85 -36.32 12.58
N LEU A 298 10.23 -35.11 12.75
CA LEU A 298 10.80 -33.86 12.36
C LEU A 298 12.05 -33.50 13.14
N VAL A 299 12.02 -33.71 14.46
CA VAL A 299 13.21 -33.52 15.32
C VAL A 299 14.33 -34.42 14.88
N ASP A 300 14.06 -35.72 14.65
CA ASP A 300 15.06 -36.68 14.15
C ASP A 300 15.63 -36.30 12.77
N TYR A 301 14.82 -35.71 11.92
CA TYR A 301 15.26 -35.22 10.60
C TYR A 301 16.20 -34.01 10.71
N LEU A 302 16.02 -33.16 11.71
CA LEU A 302 16.78 -31.92 11.91
C LEU A 302 18.09 -32.11 12.73
N CYS A 303 18.25 -33.21 13.44
CA CYS A 303 19.43 -33.54 14.26
C CYS A 303 20.38 -34.49 13.55
#